data_c91defd25c63313d07fad470254e6f19
#
_entry.id   c91defd25c63313d07fad470254e6f19
#
_cell.length_a   1.000
_cell.length_b   1.000
_cell.length_c   1.000
_cell.angle_alpha   90.00
_cell.angle_beta   90.00
_cell.angle_gamma   90.00
#
_symmetry.space_group_name_H-M   'P 1'
#
loop_
_entity.id
_entity.type
_entity.pdbx_description
1 polymer ?
#
loop_
_entity_poly.entity_id
_entity_poly.type
_entity_poly.pdbx_seq_one_letter_code
_entity_poly.pdbx_strand_id
1 'polypeptide(L)'
;MSNGGRGRLPEFNMAYRAQMLGGDKFYSFDKWLLGSYKNYTGTYYALGYDMTSYARQRYGSDIWDKSTTRYTSNILFEGSFKHYTGSSFKRLYHDTFDFLREGWEKQDTAVIVPAYLSPDNKTYTSYRYPLAINDSVVIAVKSGLKDINSLVAISNGKEKRLSYIGSINSRLNFHNNRIYWTEIVPGIRWTHENYSVLKYYDLDKDRIKTVAPRQRYLAPSIDKNGQIAAVSRSTIAGKNQLVL
;
A
#
# COMPACT_ATOMS: atom_id res chain seq x y z
N MET A 1 -17.03 17.80 8.11
CA MET A 1 -16.04 16.83 7.63
C MET A 1 -14.85 17.59 7.07
N SER A 2 -13.62 17.18 7.41
CA SER A 2 -12.45 17.85 6.85
C SER A 2 -12.37 17.61 5.34
N ASN A 3 -11.99 18.62 4.58
CA ASN A 3 -11.82 18.53 3.12
C ASN A 3 -10.58 17.71 2.69
N GLY A 4 -9.90 17.02 3.62
CA GLY A 4 -8.61 16.38 3.43
C GLY A 4 -8.50 14.93 3.92
N GLY A 5 -9.51 14.10 3.80
CA GLY A 5 -9.44 12.70 4.21
C GLY A 5 -8.76 11.78 3.17
N ARG A 6 -8.24 10.62 3.63
CA ARG A 6 -7.60 9.58 2.77
C ARG A 6 -8.49 9.12 1.62
N GLY A 7 -9.81 9.12 1.79
CA GLY A 7 -10.75 8.70 0.75
C GLY A 7 -10.72 9.55 -0.53
N ARG A 8 -10.04 10.70 -0.51
CA ARG A 8 -9.83 11.55 -1.70
C ARG A 8 -8.51 11.28 -2.42
N LEU A 9 -7.63 10.48 -1.82
CA LEU A 9 -6.36 10.12 -2.47
C LEU A 9 -6.63 9.07 -3.57
N PRO A 10 -6.07 9.26 -4.77
CA PRO A 10 -6.29 8.33 -5.89
C PRO A 10 -5.95 6.88 -5.55
N GLU A 11 -4.89 6.66 -4.78
CA GLU A 11 -4.45 5.32 -4.35
C GLU A 11 -5.41 4.64 -3.38
N PHE A 12 -6.31 5.38 -2.72
CA PHE A 12 -7.23 4.80 -1.74
C PHE A 12 -8.21 3.81 -2.39
N ASN A 13 -8.71 4.14 -3.58
CA ASN A 13 -9.65 3.32 -4.34
C ASN A 13 -9.00 2.58 -5.53
N MET A 14 -7.68 2.68 -5.67
CA MET A 14 -6.98 2.14 -6.84
C MET A 14 -7.23 0.65 -7.07
N ALA A 15 -7.29 -0.17 -6.01
CA ALA A 15 -7.52 -1.61 -6.12
C ALA A 15 -8.90 -1.93 -6.70
N TYR A 16 -9.94 -1.23 -6.25
CA TYR A 16 -11.32 -1.39 -6.74
C TYR A 16 -11.45 -0.91 -8.17
N ARG A 17 -10.92 0.29 -8.46
CA ARG A 17 -10.93 0.86 -9.80
C ARG A 17 -10.21 -0.03 -10.80
N ALA A 18 -9.01 -0.50 -10.48
CA ALA A 18 -8.24 -1.38 -11.35
C ALA A 18 -8.99 -2.68 -11.66
N GLN A 19 -9.62 -3.32 -10.67
CA GLN A 19 -10.37 -4.54 -10.89
C GLN A 19 -11.64 -4.30 -11.74
N MET A 20 -12.35 -3.20 -11.51
CA MET A 20 -13.59 -2.90 -12.24
C MET A 20 -13.34 -2.51 -13.69
N LEU A 21 -12.31 -1.70 -13.95
CA LEU A 21 -12.00 -1.21 -15.30
C LEU A 21 -11.08 -2.16 -16.09
N GLY A 22 -10.34 -3.03 -15.38
CA GLY A 22 -9.46 -4.02 -16.01
C GLY A 22 -10.17 -5.24 -16.62
N GLY A 23 -11.51 -5.32 -16.53
CA GLY A 23 -12.29 -6.42 -17.09
C GLY A 23 -12.28 -7.70 -16.27
N ASP A 24 -11.65 -7.72 -15.10
CA ASP A 24 -11.66 -8.84 -14.19
C ASP A 24 -13.01 -8.99 -13.47
N LYS A 25 -13.28 -10.20 -12.97
CA LYS A 25 -14.46 -10.44 -12.14
C LYS A 25 -14.38 -9.64 -10.84
N PHE A 26 -15.30 -8.70 -10.66
CA PHE A 26 -15.42 -7.96 -9.41
C PHE A 26 -15.87 -8.89 -8.27
N TYR A 27 -15.17 -8.84 -7.13
CA TYR A 27 -15.41 -9.78 -6.03
C TYR A 27 -16.69 -9.45 -5.26
N SER A 28 -17.19 -10.43 -4.49
CA SER A 28 -18.32 -10.23 -3.57
C SER A 28 -17.92 -9.34 -2.39
N PHE A 29 -18.93 -8.76 -1.73
CA PHE A 29 -18.76 -7.99 -0.50
C PHE A 29 -17.91 -8.72 0.55
N ASP A 30 -18.27 -9.98 0.84
CA ASP A 30 -17.54 -10.77 1.85
C ASP A 30 -16.08 -10.99 1.51
N LYS A 31 -15.77 -11.20 0.24
CA LYS A 31 -14.36 -11.38 -0.19
C LYS A 31 -13.55 -10.10 -0.07
N TRP A 32 -14.14 -8.93 -0.34
CA TRP A 32 -13.50 -7.66 -0.13
C TRP A 32 -13.32 -7.34 1.35
N LEU A 33 -14.30 -7.67 2.19
CA LEU A 33 -14.29 -7.41 3.63
C LEU A 33 -13.28 -8.30 4.36
N LEU A 34 -13.30 -9.61 4.08
CA LEU A 34 -12.53 -10.60 4.80
C LEU A 34 -11.12 -10.82 4.21
N GLY A 35 -10.89 -10.35 3.00
CA GLY A 35 -9.65 -10.56 2.28
C GLY A 35 -9.56 -11.94 1.61
N SER A 36 -8.40 -12.23 1.00
CA SER A 36 -8.15 -13.50 0.34
C SER A 36 -6.65 -13.80 0.29
N TYR A 37 -6.26 -15.03 0.62
CA TYR A 37 -4.87 -15.51 0.45
C TYR A 37 -4.54 -15.86 -1.01
N LYS A 38 -5.57 -16.05 -1.85
CA LYS A 38 -5.40 -16.44 -3.25
C LYS A 38 -5.38 -15.24 -4.20
N ASN A 39 -6.17 -14.22 -3.88
CA ASN A 39 -6.36 -13.06 -4.74
C ASN A 39 -6.09 -11.79 -3.97
N TYR A 40 -5.52 -10.80 -4.64
CA TYR A 40 -5.38 -9.48 -4.04
C TYR A 40 -6.75 -8.84 -3.85
N THR A 41 -7.01 -8.39 -2.65
CA THR A 41 -8.14 -7.54 -2.29
C THR A 41 -7.59 -6.22 -1.76
N GLY A 42 -8.23 -5.12 -2.10
CA GLY A 42 -7.91 -3.82 -1.53
C GLY A 42 -8.18 -3.79 -0.02
N THR A 43 -8.07 -2.62 0.56
CA THR A 43 -8.34 -2.46 1.98
C THR A 43 -9.84 -2.34 2.26
N TYR A 44 -10.34 -3.06 3.28
CA TYR A 44 -11.73 -2.93 3.73
C TYR A 44 -12.08 -1.51 4.21
N TYR A 45 -11.09 -0.67 4.52
CA TYR A 45 -11.31 0.75 4.82
C TYR A 45 -11.85 1.51 3.61
N ALA A 46 -11.36 1.21 2.41
CA ALA A 46 -11.89 1.82 1.19
C ALA A 46 -13.32 1.36 0.93
N LEU A 47 -13.59 0.04 1.08
CA LEU A 47 -14.94 -0.51 1.00
C LEU A 47 -15.93 0.23 1.93
N GLY A 48 -15.58 0.31 3.21
CA GLY A 48 -16.42 0.97 4.21
C GLY A 48 -16.62 2.46 3.93
N TYR A 49 -15.56 3.17 3.51
CA TYR A 49 -15.65 4.58 3.15
C TYR A 49 -16.59 4.82 1.97
N ASP A 50 -16.44 4.07 0.91
CA ASP A 50 -17.24 4.23 -0.32
C ASP A 50 -18.73 3.93 -0.07
N MET A 51 -19.02 2.80 0.59
CA MET A 51 -20.39 2.44 0.95
C MET A 51 -21.02 3.44 1.92
N THR A 52 -20.25 3.92 2.91
CA THR A 52 -20.72 4.90 3.89
C THR A 52 -21.01 6.23 3.21
N SER A 53 -20.12 6.68 2.34
CA SER A 53 -20.26 7.95 1.63
C SER A 53 -21.43 7.93 0.64
N TYR A 54 -21.55 6.85 -0.12
CA TYR A 54 -22.67 6.66 -1.04
C TYR A 54 -24.02 6.60 -0.32
N ALA A 55 -24.11 5.85 0.78
CA ALA A 55 -25.34 5.78 1.56
C ALA A 55 -25.74 7.16 2.11
N ARG A 56 -24.82 7.98 2.60
CA ARG A 56 -25.10 9.34 3.04
C ARG A 56 -25.58 10.25 1.91
N GLN A 57 -24.98 10.10 0.74
CA GLN A 57 -25.39 10.85 -0.44
C GLN A 57 -26.80 10.44 -0.91
N ARG A 58 -27.10 9.14 -0.89
CA ARG A 58 -28.33 8.55 -1.43
C ARG A 58 -29.52 8.66 -0.49
N TYR A 59 -29.31 8.44 0.82
CA TYR A 59 -30.37 8.28 1.82
C TYR A 59 -30.41 9.39 2.89
N GLY A 60 -29.47 10.33 2.82
CA GLY A 60 -29.35 11.44 3.77
C GLY A 60 -28.15 11.32 4.70
N SER A 61 -27.66 12.48 5.17
CA SER A 61 -26.43 12.58 5.98
C SER A 61 -26.54 11.87 7.33
N ASP A 62 -27.72 11.67 7.85
CA ASP A 62 -28.04 11.09 9.15
C ASP A 62 -28.41 9.60 9.10
N ILE A 63 -28.31 8.95 7.93
CA ILE A 63 -28.74 7.55 7.74
C ILE A 63 -28.05 6.59 8.72
N TRP A 64 -26.76 6.81 9.01
CA TRP A 64 -26.03 5.94 9.91
C TRP A 64 -26.43 6.17 11.37
N ASP A 65 -26.69 7.40 11.76
CA ASP A 65 -27.17 7.75 13.10
C ASP A 65 -28.54 7.09 13.35
N LYS A 66 -29.48 7.21 12.40
CA LYS A 66 -30.78 6.54 12.44
C LYS A 66 -30.67 5.03 12.53
N SER A 67 -29.76 4.44 11.71
CA SER A 67 -29.60 2.98 11.65
C SER A 67 -28.95 2.42 12.92
N THR A 68 -28.08 3.16 13.59
CA THR A 68 -27.38 2.72 14.81
C THR A 68 -28.19 2.96 16.07
N THR A 69 -29.00 4.02 16.15
CA THR A 69 -29.77 4.35 17.36
C THR A 69 -30.96 3.42 17.60
N ARG A 70 -31.48 2.80 16.55
CA ARG A 70 -32.67 1.96 16.69
C ARG A 70 -32.41 0.60 17.33
N TYR A 71 -31.18 0.07 17.20
CA TYR A 71 -30.85 -1.29 17.64
C TYR A 71 -29.50 -1.35 18.34
N THR A 72 -29.44 -2.22 19.34
CA THR A 72 -28.25 -2.42 20.17
C THR A 72 -27.39 -3.62 19.75
N SER A 73 -27.82 -4.40 18.74
CA SER A 73 -27.07 -5.57 18.26
C SER A 73 -26.72 -5.50 16.78
N ASN A 74 -25.53 -6.01 16.42
CA ASN A 74 -25.06 -6.03 15.05
C ASN A 74 -25.95 -6.82 14.08
N ILE A 75 -26.62 -7.87 14.55
CA ILE A 75 -27.53 -8.68 13.74
C ILE A 75 -28.75 -7.87 13.30
N LEU A 76 -29.19 -6.94 14.15
CA LEU A 76 -30.36 -6.10 13.86
C LEU A 76 -29.99 -4.82 13.10
N PHE A 77 -28.70 -4.49 12.98
CA PHE A 77 -28.23 -3.30 12.29
C PHE A 77 -28.60 -3.30 10.80
N GLU A 78 -28.42 -4.42 10.08
CA GLU A 78 -28.85 -4.52 8.69
C GLU A 78 -30.36 -4.38 8.55
N GLY A 79 -31.12 -4.94 9.48
CA GLY A 79 -32.58 -4.76 9.55
C GLY A 79 -32.99 -3.31 9.76
N SER A 80 -32.27 -2.60 10.63
CA SER A 80 -32.49 -1.17 10.86
C SER A 80 -32.17 -0.34 9.61
N PHE A 81 -31.04 -0.57 8.98
CA PHE A 81 -30.67 0.08 7.73
C PHE A 81 -31.74 -0.16 6.65
N LYS A 82 -32.16 -1.41 6.47
CA LYS A 82 -33.22 -1.78 5.51
C LYS A 82 -34.54 -1.09 5.82
N HIS A 83 -34.88 -0.93 7.10
CA HIS A 83 -36.13 -0.22 7.50
C HIS A 83 -36.11 1.24 7.03
N TYR A 84 -35.00 1.95 7.19
CA TYR A 84 -34.91 3.37 6.81
C TYR A 84 -34.65 3.59 5.31
N THR A 85 -34.04 2.65 4.62
CA THR A 85 -33.58 2.81 3.22
C THR A 85 -34.40 2.00 2.22
N GLY A 86 -35.11 0.95 2.67
CA GLY A 86 -35.67 -0.08 1.80
C GLY A 86 -34.64 -0.98 1.13
N SER A 87 -33.34 -0.84 1.44
CA SER A 87 -32.23 -1.51 0.78
C SER A 87 -31.45 -2.42 1.73
N SER A 88 -31.01 -3.58 1.24
CA SER A 88 -30.06 -4.45 1.99
C SER A 88 -28.63 -3.97 1.82
N PHE A 89 -27.69 -4.42 2.69
CA PHE A 89 -26.28 -4.14 2.51
C PHE A 89 -25.70 -4.71 1.22
N LYS A 90 -26.18 -5.86 0.79
CA LYS A 90 -25.78 -6.44 -0.50
C LYS A 90 -26.17 -5.52 -1.66
N ARG A 91 -27.37 -4.96 -1.63
CA ARG A 91 -27.80 -3.99 -2.64
C ARG A 91 -27.01 -2.68 -2.55
N LEU A 92 -26.81 -2.16 -1.34
CA LEU A 92 -25.96 -0.98 -1.12
C LEU A 92 -24.57 -1.18 -1.72
N TYR A 93 -23.98 -2.36 -1.54
CA TYR A 93 -22.67 -2.70 -2.13
C TYR A 93 -22.71 -2.59 -3.66
N HIS A 94 -23.67 -3.23 -4.32
CA HIS A 94 -23.79 -3.18 -5.78
C HIS A 94 -24.04 -1.74 -6.27
N ASP A 95 -25.02 -1.06 -5.72
CA ASP A 95 -25.37 0.30 -6.10
C ASP A 95 -24.18 1.29 -5.91
N THR A 96 -23.41 1.11 -4.84
CA THR A 96 -22.18 1.91 -4.59
C THR A 96 -21.16 1.74 -5.69
N PHE A 97 -20.84 0.49 -6.03
CA PHE A 97 -19.78 0.23 -7.00
C PHE A 97 -20.22 0.45 -8.45
N ASP A 98 -21.49 0.29 -8.76
CA ASP A 98 -22.04 0.70 -10.07
C ASP A 98 -21.95 2.21 -10.24
N PHE A 99 -22.31 2.99 -9.23
CA PHE A 99 -22.14 4.45 -9.22
C PHE A 99 -20.68 4.89 -9.38
N LEU A 100 -19.76 4.25 -8.68
CA LEU A 100 -18.32 4.54 -8.79
C LEU A 100 -17.76 4.17 -10.16
N ARG A 101 -18.20 3.02 -10.72
CA ARG A 101 -17.81 2.58 -12.07
C ARG A 101 -18.16 3.63 -13.11
N GLU A 102 -19.39 4.10 -13.13
CA GLU A 102 -19.83 5.14 -14.08
C GLU A 102 -18.98 6.40 -13.98
N GLY A 103 -18.61 6.80 -12.74
CA GLY A 103 -17.72 7.94 -12.49
C GLY A 103 -16.29 7.70 -13.00
N TRP A 104 -15.74 6.51 -12.79
CA TRP A 104 -14.39 6.15 -13.23
C TRP A 104 -14.28 5.97 -14.73
N GLU A 105 -15.28 5.37 -15.39
CA GLU A 105 -15.33 5.24 -16.86
C GLU A 105 -15.32 6.60 -17.56
N LYS A 106 -16.01 7.59 -17.00
CA LYS A 106 -15.99 8.97 -17.52
C LYS A 106 -14.64 9.67 -17.37
N GLN A 107 -13.84 9.25 -16.38
CA GLN A 107 -12.50 9.81 -16.14
C GLN A 107 -11.41 9.14 -16.98
N ASP A 108 -11.66 7.96 -17.52
CA ASP A 108 -10.67 7.11 -18.17
C ASP A 108 -10.56 7.38 -19.67
N THR A 109 -10.44 8.66 -20.06
CA THR A 109 -10.52 9.10 -21.46
C THR A 109 -9.21 9.04 -22.24
N ALA A 110 -8.05 8.78 -21.60
CA ALA A 110 -6.78 8.61 -22.31
C ALA A 110 -5.78 7.80 -21.48
N VAL A 111 -5.69 6.51 -21.70
CA VAL A 111 -4.64 5.68 -21.09
C VAL A 111 -3.52 5.47 -22.11
N ILE A 112 -2.41 6.19 -21.90
CA ILE A 112 -1.14 5.77 -22.49
C ILE A 112 -0.66 4.59 -21.63
N VAL A 113 -0.75 3.37 -22.17
CA VAL A 113 -0.20 2.17 -21.50
C VAL A 113 1.30 2.16 -21.77
N PRO A 114 2.14 2.47 -20.77
CA PRO A 114 3.59 2.38 -20.94
C PRO A 114 4.02 0.92 -21.12
N ALA A 115 5.16 0.70 -21.75
CA ALA A 115 5.76 -0.62 -21.78
C ALA A 115 6.14 -1.07 -20.34
N TYR A 116 5.68 -2.27 -19.95
CA TYR A 116 6.02 -2.82 -18.66
C TYR A 116 7.45 -3.38 -18.66
N LEU A 117 8.25 -2.97 -17.68
CA LEU A 117 9.61 -3.50 -17.46
C LEU A 117 9.61 -4.78 -16.64
N SER A 118 8.58 -4.99 -15.81
CA SER A 118 8.46 -6.16 -14.96
C SER A 118 7.94 -7.37 -15.74
N PRO A 119 8.31 -8.61 -15.34
CA PRO A 119 7.75 -9.80 -15.91
C PRO A 119 6.24 -9.91 -15.61
N ASP A 120 5.52 -10.60 -16.48
CA ASP A 120 4.12 -10.95 -16.23
C ASP A 120 4.01 -11.99 -15.11
N ASN A 121 3.30 -11.65 -14.05
CA ASN A 121 3.16 -12.49 -12.86
C ASN A 121 1.73 -13.04 -12.77
N LYS A 122 1.60 -14.37 -12.64
CA LYS A 122 0.31 -15.06 -12.49
C LYS A 122 -0.43 -14.74 -11.17
N THR A 123 0.26 -14.17 -10.20
CA THR A 123 -0.31 -13.75 -8.91
C THR A 123 0.03 -12.31 -8.65
N TYR A 124 -0.82 -11.65 -7.86
CA TYR A 124 -0.56 -10.26 -7.49
C TYR A 124 0.85 -10.08 -6.93
N THR A 125 1.60 -9.21 -7.58
CA THR A 125 2.97 -8.82 -7.26
C THR A 125 3.06 -7.30 -7.29
N SER A 126 3.70 -6.73 -6.29
CA SER A 126 3.95 -5.30 -6.17
C SER A 126 5.45 -5.03 -6.25
N TYR A 127 5.83 -4.07 -7.08
CA TYR A 127 7.18 -3.52 -7.14
C TYR A 127 7.15 -2.10 -6.61
N ARG A 128 8.00 -1.81 -5.62
CA ARG A 128 8.09 -0.49 -4.97
C ARG A 128 9.50 0.04 -4.99
N TYR A 129 9.62 1.34 -4.90
CA TYR A 129 10.91 2.06 -4.82
C TYR A 129 11.85 1.74 -5.99
N PRO A 130 11.40 1.88 -7.25
CA PRO A 130 12.25 1.61 -8.40
C PRO A 130 13.46 2.53 -8.39
N LEU A 131 14.62 1.95 -8.69
CA LEU A 131 15.92 2.62 -8.74
C LEU A 131 16.65 2.15 -10.00
N ALA A 132 16.78 3.01 -11.01
CA ALA A 132 17.59 2.75 -12.17
C ALA A 132 19.07 2.88 -11.77
N ILE A 133 19.85 1.83 -12.00
CA ILE A 133 21.29 1.84 -11.76
C ILE A 133 22.10 2.05 -13.04
N ASN A 134 21.51 1.73 -14.18
CA ASN A 134 21.95 2.05 -15.53
C ASN A 134 20.76 1.97 -16.50
N ASP A 135 21.03 2.14 -17.80
CA ASP A 135 20.00 2.18 -18.86
C ASP A 135 19.22 0.86 -19.03
N SER A 136 19.73 -0.25 -18.49
CA SER A 136 19.18 -1.58 -18.73
C SER A 136 18.69 -2.29 -17.46
N VAL A 137 19.08 -1.80 -16.27
CA VAL A 137 18.81 -2.48 -15.00
C VAL A 137 18.10 -1.57 -14.01
N VAL A 138 16.94 -2.01 -13.56
CA VAL A 138 16.18 -1.36 -12.48
C VAL A 138 16.17 -2.29 -11.28
N ILE A 139 16.54 -1.75 -10.12
CA ILE A 139 16.38 -2.42 -8.84
C ILE A 139 15.03 -2.01 -8.24
N ALA A 140 14.33 -2.96 -7.63
CA ALA A 140 13.07 -2.68 -6.94
C ALA A 140 12.89 -3.56 -5.71
N VAL A 141 11.99 -3.16 -4.84
CA VAL A 141 11.49 -4.01 -3.75
C VAL A 141 10.25 -4.73 -4.23
N LYS A 142 10.34 -6.04 -4.34
CA LYS A 142 9.24 -6.93 -4.70
C LYS A 142 8.53 -7.44 -3.44
N SER A 143 7.22 -7.50 -3.50
CA SER A 143 6.36 -8.19 -2.51
C SER A 143 5.10 -8.70 -3.20
N GLY A 144 4.38 -9.62 -2.58
CA GLY A 144 3.16 -10.15 -3.17
C GLY A 144 2.45 -11.16 -2.28
N LEU A 145 1.40 -11.78 -2.81
CA LEU A 145 0.64 -12.79 -2.07
C LEU A 145 1.43 -14.09 -1.84
N LYS A 146 2.41 -14.38 -2.70
CA LYS A 146 3.27 -15.57 -2.62
C LYS A 146 4.72 -15.23 -2.33
N ASP A 147 5.05 -13.95 -2.23
CA ASP A 147 6.42 -13.47 -2.05
C ASP A 147 6.55 -12.68 -0.77
N ILE A 148 7.58 -12.97 0.00
CA ILE A 148 8.06 -12.08 1.06
C ILE A 148 8.87 -10.94 0.43
N ASN A 149 9.07 -9.85 1.19
CA ASN A 149 9.84 -8.71 0.69
C ASN A 149 11.23 -9.17 0.20
N SER A 150 11.56 -8.79 -1.01
CA SER A 150 12.85 -9.09 -1.62
C SER A 150 13.36 -7.92 -2.47
N LEU A 151 14.67 -7.77 -2.53
CA LEU A 151 15.36 -6.88 -3.45
C LEU A 151 15.55 -7.64 -4.76
N VAL A 152 15.09 -7.07 -5.87
CA VAL A 152 15.16 -7.68 -7.19
C VAL A 152 15.80 -6.75 -8.20
N ALA A 153 16.55 -7.33 -9.14
CA ALA A 153 17.04 -6.66 -10.34
C ALA A 153 16.16 -7.06 -11.53
N ILE A 154 15.69 -6.08 -12.28
CA ILE A 154 14.84 -6.27 -13.45
C ILE A 154 15.59 -5.74 -14.67
N SER A 155 15.72 -6.58 -15.70
CA SER A 155 16.34 -6.23 -16.97
C SER A 155 15.69 -7.01 -18.10
N ASN A 156 15.30 -6.31 -19.17
CA ASN A 156 14.70 -6.92 -20.38
C ASN A 156 13.53 -7.89 -20.06
N GLY A 157 12.62 -7.48 -19.17
CA GLY A 157 11.47 -8.30 -18.77
C GLY A 157 11.81 -9.52 -17.90
N LYS A 158 13.09 -9.71 -17.53
CA LYS A 158 13.53 -10.79 -16.64
C LYS A 158 13.84 -10.23 -15.24
N GLU A 159 13.51 -11.02 -14.24
CA GLU A 159 13.74 -10.70 -12.84
C GLU A 159 14.79 -11.65 -12.24
N LYS A 160 15.73 -11.09 -11.51
CA LYS A 160 16.68 -11.81 -10.64
C LYS A 160 16.53 -11.31 -9.21
N ARG A 161 16.20 -12.23 -8.29
CA ARG A 161 16.22 -11.88 -6.86
C ARG A 161 17.66 -11.77 -6.39
N LEU A 162 17.96 -10.62 -5.77
CA LEU A 162 19.25 -10.33 -5.16
C LEU A 162 19.29 -10.84 -3.72
N SER A 163 18.27 -10.49 -2.93
CA SER A 163 18.20 -10.91 -1.53
C SER A 163 16.78 -10.79 -0.97
N TYR A 164 16.48 -11.52 0.09
CA TYR A 164 15.33 -11.24 0.96
C TYR A 164 15.65 -10.09 1.89
N ILE A 165 14.64 -9.26 2.16
CA ILE A 165 14.76 -8.09 3.03
C ILE A 165 13.56 -8.01 3.98
N GLY A 166 13.69 -7.26 5.06
CA GLY A 166 12.59 -7.02 6.00
C GLY A 166 11.64 -5.92 5.55
N SER A 167 10.94 -5.34 6.51
CA SER A 167 10.04 -4.20 6.26
C SER A 167 10.85 -2.94 5.98
N ILE A 168 10.85 -2.52 4.73
CA ILE A 168 11.53 -1.30 4.29
C ILE A 168 10.63 -0.07 4.55
N ASN A 169 11.23 1.03 5.02
CA ASN A 169 10.55 2.29 5.30
C ASN A 169 11.23 3.51 4.66
N SER A 170 12.04 3.29 3.63
CA SER A 170 12.67 4.34 2.84
C SER A 170 12.71 3.99 1.37
N ARG A 171 13.05 4.98 0.53
CA ARG A 171 13.44 4.73 -0.86
C ARG A 171 14.80 4.04 -0.90
N LEU A 172 15.10 3.39 -2.03
CA LEU A 172 16.41 2.86 -2.34
C LEU A 172 17.34 3.99 -2.80
N ASN A 173 18.62 3.90 -2.43
CA ASN A 173 19.68 4.77 -2.90
C ASN A 173 20.82 3.92 -3.45
N PHE A 174 21.59 4.46 -4.39
CA PHE A 174 22.70 3.76 -5.04
C PHE A 174 23.97 4.59 -5.02
N HIS A 175 25.07 3.96 -4.61
CA HIS A 175 26.40 4.54 -4.68
C HIS A 175 27.45 3.42 -4.62
N ASN A 176 28.48 3.47 -5.48
CA ASN A 176 29.63 2.54 -5.51
C ASN A 176 29.22 1.07 -5.45
N ASN A 177 28.38 0.59 -6.38
CA ASN A 177 27.86 -0.78 -6.45
C ASN A 177 27.17 -1.26 -5.16
N ARG A 178 26.61 -0.32 -4.38
CA ARG A 178 25.83 -0.64 -3.18
C ARG A 178 24.47 0.01 -3.23
N ILE A 179 23.47 -0.75 -2.81
CA ILE A 179 22.07 -0.32 -2.72
C ILE A 179 21.74 -0.14 -1.24
N TYR A 180 21.37 1.07 -0.84
CA TYR A 180 21.12 1.45 0.55
C TYR A 180 19.63 1.66 0.81
N TRP A 181 19.19 1.25 2.00
CA TRP A 181 17.81 1.49 2.51
C TRP A 181 17.79 1.48 4.02
N THR A 182 16.67 1.91 4.59
CA THR A 182 16.38 1.66 6.01
C THR A 182 15.30 0.60 6.16
N GLU A 183 15.45 -0.24 7.18
CA GLU A 183 14.60 -1.38 7.47
C GLU A 183 14.14 -1.38 8.91
N ILE A 184 12.86 -1.63 9.13
CA ILE A 184 12.29 -1.74 10.47
C ILE A 184 12.71 -3.09 11.07
N VAL A 185 13.37 -3.04 12.21
CA VAL A 185 13.77 -4.22 13.00
C VAL A 185 13.09 -4.11 14.37
N PRO A 186 12.24 -5.09 14.73
CA PRO A 186 11.61 -5.12 16.05
C PRO A 186 12.62 -5.29 17.18
N GLY A 187 12.35 -4.69 18.32
CA GLY A 187 13.08 -4.93 19.55
C GLY A 187 12.87 -6.36 20.07
N ILE A 188 13.91 -6.95 20.65
CA ILE A 188 13.85 -8.35 21.13
C ILE A 188 12.92 -8.50 22.34
N ARG A 189 12.85 -7.49 23.20
CA ARG A 189 12.08 -7.54 24.46
C ARG A 189 10.67 -6.96 24.33
N TRP A 190 10.49 -5.93 23.52
CA TRP A 190 9.27 -5.15 23.47
C TRP A 190 8.77 -5.05 22.04
N THR A 191 7.62 -5.60 21.76
CA THR A 191 7.00 -5.62 20.41
C THR A 191 6.72 -4.22 19.85
N HIS A 192 6.58 -3.22 20.72
CA HIS A 192 6.37 -1.82 20.32
C HIS A 192 7.67 -1.02 20.16
N GLU A 193 8.82 -1.59 20.57
CA GLU A 193 10.12 -0.99 20.34
C GLU A 193 10.64 -1.41 18.98
N ASN A 194 10.69 -0.46 18.06
CA ASN A 194 11.18 -0.69 16.70
C ASN A 194 12.40 0.19 16.43
N TYR A 195 13.38 -0.40 15.76
CA TYR A 195 14.53 0.32 15.20
C TYR A 195 14.33 0.51 13.70
N SER A 196 14.89 1.58 13.14
CA SER A 196 15.01 1.77 11.71
C SER A 196 16.49 1.75 11.36
N VAL A 197 16.99 0.61 10.94
CA VAL A 197 18.42 0.37 10.73
C VAL A 197 18.81 0.66 9.29
N LEU A 198 19.92 1.36 9.10
CA LEU A 198 20.51 1.57 7.78
C LEU A 198 21.27 0.33 7.34
N LYS A 199 20.88 -0.21 6.20
CA LYS A 199 21.49 -1.38 5.57
C LYS A 199 21.93 -1.05 4.15
N TYR A 200 22.83 -1.87 3.62
CA TYR A 200 23.12 -1.88 2.19
C TYR A 200 23.32 -3.31 1.68
N TYR A 201 22.99 -3.52 0.41
CA TYR A 201 23.37 -4.68 -0.36
C TYR A 201 24.57 -4.33 -1.25
N ASP A 202 25.63 -5.12 -1.14
CA ASP A 202 26.88 -4.96 -1.90
C ASP A 202 26.76 -5.87 -3.15
N LEU A 203 26.66 -5.27 -4.33
CA LEU A 203 26.49 -5.99 -5.60
C LEU A 203 27.73 -6.83 -5.97
N ASP A 204 28.93 -6.42 -5.53
CA ASP A 204 30.17 -7.14 -5.83
C ASP A 204 30.35 -8.37 -4.92
N LYS A 205 29.85 -8.28 -3.69
CA LYS A 205 30.04 -9.30 -2.65
C LYS A 205 28.81 -10.14 -2.39
N ASP A 206 27.71 -9.87 -3.08
CA ASP A 206 26.42 -10.55 -2.97
C ASP A 206 25.96 -10.73 -1.51
N ARG A 207 25.99 -9.65 -0.72
CA ARG A 207 25.65 -9.71 0.70
C ARG A 207 25.07 -8.41 1.24
N ILE A 208 24.19 -8.55 2.24
CA ILE A 208 23.68 -7.43 3.03
C ILE A 208 24.62 -7.12 4.21
N LYS A 209 24.80 -5.83 4.48
CA LYS A 209 25.45 -5.33 5.70
C LYS A 209 24.59 -4.29 6.37
N THR A 210 24.63 -4.29 7.71
CA THR A 210 24.05 -3.25 8.55
C THR A 210 25.13 -2.20 8.84
N VAL A 211 24.82 -0.94 8.51
CA VAL A 211 25.73 0.18 8.73
C VAL A 211 25.69 0.63 10.19
N ALA A 212 24.46 0.80 10.71
CA ALA A 212 24.23 1.27 12.06
C ALA A 212 23.09 0.47 12.71
N PRO A 213 23.40 -0.51 13.58
CA PRO A 213 22.42 -1.26 14.33
C PRO A 213 21.80 -0.43 15.45
N ARG A 214 20.59 -0.75 15.84
CA ARG A 214 19.84 -0.14 16.97
C ARG A 214 19.68 1.38 16.89
N GLN A 215 19.65 1.91 15.69
CA GLN A 215 19.38 3.34 15.42
C GLN A 215 17.97 3.51 14.87
N ARG A 216 17.52 4.76 14.77
CA ARG A 216 16.26 5.13 14.14
C ARG A 216 16.52 6.13 13.04
N TYR A 217 17.18 5.68 11.99
CA TYR A 217 17.43 6.45 10.79
C TYR A 217 16.28 6.31 9.81
N LEU A 218 15.82 7.44 9.29
CA LEU A 218 14.73 7.54 8.32
C LEU A 218 15.19 8.32 7.11
N ALA A 219 14.59 8.01 5.95
CA ALA A 219 14.80 8.76 4.71
C ALA A 219 16.27 9.03 4.36
N PRO A 220 17.13 8.01 4.27
CA PRO A 220 18.53 8.22 3.91
C PRO A 220 18.62 8.78 2.50
N SER A 221 19.56 9.69 2.28
CA SER A 221 19.94 10.21 0.99
C SER A 221 21.47 10.18 0.87
N ILE A 222 21.97 9.83 -0.29
CA ILE A 222 23.41 9.67 -0.53
C ILE A 222 23.84 10.65 -1.62
N ASP A 223 24.89 11.39 -1.36
CA ASP A 223 25.49 12.29 -2.33
C ASP A 223 26.47 11.55 -3.28
N LYS A 224 26.97 12.27 -4.28
CA LYS A 224 27.95 11.74 -5.25
C LYS A 224 29.28 11.28 -4.63
N ASN A 225 29.64 11.77 -3.44
CA ASN A 225 30.86 11.42 -2.72
C ASN A 225 30.66 10.25 -1.75
N GLY A 226 29.41 9.74 -1.61
CA GLY A 226 29.07 8.65 -0.69
C GLY A 226 28.75 9.10 0.72
N GLN A 227 28.59 10.41 0.95
CA GLN A 227 28.14 10.93 2.23
C GLN A 227 26.64 10.66 2.40
N ILE A 228 26.24 10.14 3.54
CA ILE A 228 24.86 9.75 3.83
C ILE A 228 24.23 10.73 4.80
N ALA A 229 23.24 11.46 4.35
CA ALA A 229 22.36 12.24 5.21
C ALA A 229 21.13 11.41 5.59
N ALA A 230 20.70 11.48 6.83
CA ALA A 230 19.49 10.81 7.29
C ALA A 230 18.78 11.63 8.37
N VAL A 231 17.48 11.35 8.56
CA VAL A 231 16.75 11.83 9.74
C VAL A 231 16.94 10.84 10.88
N SER A 232 17.52 11.29 11.98
CA SER A 232 17.60 10.51 13.22
C SER A 232 16.45 10.90 14.14
N ARG A 233 15.72 9.89 14.65
CA ARG A 233 14.62 10.10 15.60
C ARG A 233 15.03 9.69 17.00
N SER A 234 15.06 10.64 17.92
CA SER A 234 15.25 10.36 19.34
C SER A 234 14.04 9.64 19.95
N THR A 235 14.29 8.56 20.68
CA THR A 235 13.24 7.79 21.37
C THR A 235 12.69 8.50 22.60
N ILE A 236 13.53 9.22 23.32
CA ILE A 236 13.17 9.84 24.62
C ILE A 236 12.52 11.19 24.39
N ALA A 237 13.06 12.01 23.51
CA ALA A 237 12.58 13.39 23.31
C ALA A 237 11.57 13.53 22.17
N GLY A 238 11.32 12.47 21.38
CA GLY A 238 10.46 12.53 20.20
C GLY A 238 10.94 13.50 19.09
N LYS A 239 12.17 14.01 19.21
CA LYS A 239 12.74 14.99 18.27
C LYS A 239 13.34 14.29 17.05
N ASN A 240 13.15 14.90 15.89
CA ASN A 240 13.83 14.52 14.66
C ASN A 240 14.98 15.48 14.40
N GLN A 241 16.14 14.94 14.01
CA GLN A 241 17.36 15.70 13.69
C GLN A 241 17.94 15.20 12.39
N LEU A 242 18.52 16.11 11.60
CA LEU A 242 19.35 15.72 10.46
C LEU A 242 20.73 15.30 10.96
N VAL A 243 21.21 14.20 10.44
CA VAL A 243 22.56 13.66 10.73
C VAL A 243 23.27 13.34 9.41
N LEU A 244 24.59 13.45 9.45
CA LEU A 244 25.50 13.08 8.35
C LEU A 244 26.36 11.91 8.80
#